data_3445813113192f8bf9e13ed13deec04c
#
_entry.id   3445813113192f8bf9e13ed13deec04c
#
_cell.length_a   1.000
_cell.length_b   1.000
_cell.length_c   1.000
_cell.angle_alpha   90.00
_cell.angle_beta   90.00
_cell.angle_gamma   90.00
#
_symmetry.space_group_name_H-M   'P 1'
#
loop_
_entity.id
_entity.type
_entity.pdbx_description
1 polymer ?
#
loop_
_entity_poly.entity_id
_entity_poly.type
_entity_poly.pdbx_seq_one_letter_code
_entity_poly.pdbx_strand_id
1 'polypeptide(L)'
;MRHILAENFYAASRRYNRAAMNTATSQSPAIASHWPLQALNTFGIAATARAYLRVSSSADLQAVRTDTALSTLPRLVLGGGSNLILSGDFDGLVLHLANQGKRIVSEDDTHIIVSAQAGENWHEFVQWTLEQNLPGLENLSLIPGSVGAAPIQNIGAYGSELKDFFHSLTYFDFSTGEICVLDREACRFAYRDSIFKQDLRDRAVILEVSFALPKHWQPNLSYTELEHELTTSGVVAPTARDISEAVIAIRRRKLPDPSVIGNAGSFFKNPIVSKEVHAVLLEKYPLLVSYVQPDGSVKLAAGWMIDQCGWKGKSLGAAGVHEKQALVIINRGGASGADVLKLAQAIQEDVRQRFDVTLEIEPVLV
;
A
#
# COMPACT_ATOMS: atom_id res chain seq x y z
N MET A 1 35.81 -11.54 -4.96
CA MET A 1 34.81 -12.08 -4.00
C MET A 1 33.35 -11.65 -4.33
N ARG A 2 33.08 -10.46 -4.92
CA ARG A 2 31.71 -10.02 -5.28
C ARG A 2 31.10 -10.75 -6.50
N HIS A 3 31.88 -11.29 -7.41
CA HIS A 3 31.38 -12.03 -8.58
C HIS A 3 30.89 -13.46 -8.28
N ILE A 4 31.44 -14.12 -7.26
CA ILE A 4 31.09 -15.52 -6.91
C ILE A 4 29.74 -15.62 -6.20
N LEU A 5 29.33 -14.59 -5.45
CA LEU A 5 28.05 -14.56 -4.75
C LEU A 5 26.86 -14.31 -5.71
N ALA A 6 27.06 -13.53 -6.77
CA ALA A 6 26.04 -13.32 -7.79
C ALA A 6 25.77 -14.57 -8.64
N GLU A 7 26.79 -15.33 -8.98
CA GLU A 7 26.62 -16.59 -9.75
C GLU A 7 25.93 -17.68 -8.96
N ASN A 8 26.16 -17.76 -7.64
CA ASN A 8 25.47 -18.74 -6.79
C ASN A 8 23.98 -18.40 -6.58
N PHE A 9 23.61 -17.13 -6.58
CA PHE A 9 22.21 -16.72 -6.50
C PHE A 9 21.45 -17.01 -7.80
N TYR A 10 22.09 -16.77 -8.95
CA TYR A 10 21.56 -17.14 -10.28
C TYR A 10 21.44 -18.66 -10.48
N ALA A 11 22.36 -19.44 -9.93
CA ALA A 11 22.32 -20.90 -10.00
C ALA A 11 21.22 -21.49 -9.09
N ALA A 12 20.93 -20.87 -7.93
CA ALA A 12 19.84 -21.27 -7.06
C ALA A 12 18.47 -20.98 -7.71
N SER A 13 18.32 -19.85 -8.40
CA SER A 13 17.09 -19.51 -9.12
C SER A 13 16.79 -20.47 -10.29
N ARG A 14 17.83 -20.93 -10.99
CA ARG A 14 17.68 -21.96 -12.05
C ARG A 14 17.32 -23.34 -11.53
N ARG A 15 17.71 -23.70 -10.30
CA ARG A 15 17.33 -24.98 -9.67
C ARG A 15 15.89 -24.95 -9.16
N TYR A 16 15.37 -23.81 -8.73
CA TYR A 16 13.97 -23.63 -8.32
C TYR A 16 13.00 -23.82 -9.49
N ASN A 17 13.36 -23.37 -10.69
CA ASN A 17 12.53 -23.53 -11.89
C ASN A 17 12.45 -24.99 -12.40
N ARG A 18 13.34 -25.89 -11.98
CA ARG A 18 13.35 -27.29 -12.48
C ARG A 18 12.62 -28.27 -11.58
N ALA A 19 12.41 -27.96 -10.30
CA ALA A 19 11.73 -28.84 -9.33
C ALA A 19 10.20 -28.61 -9.25
N ALA A 20 9.70 -27.45 -9.71
CA ALA A 20 8.27 -27.10 -9.68
C ALA A 20 7.51 -27.55 -10.95
N MET A 21 8.16 -28.21 -11.89
CA MET A 21 7.51 -28.75 -13.10
C MET A 21 7.01 -30.20 -12.95
N ASN A 22 6.50 -30.58 -11.80
CA ASN A 22 5.83 -31.87 -11.66
C ASN A 22 4.30 -31.70 -11.70
N THR A 23 3.74 -32.00 -12.91
CA THR A 23 2.44 -32.65 -13.15
C THR A 23 1.28 -32.25 -12.22
N ALA A 24 0.89 -30.98 -12.23
CA ALA A 24 -0.50 -30.64 -11.99
C ALA A 24 -1.22 -30.68 -13.34
N THR A 25 -2.21 -31.54 -13.48
CA THR A 25 -3.19 -31.48 -14.58
C THR A 25 -3.67 -30.04 -14.69
N SER A 26 -3.42 -29.38 -15.82
CA SER A 26 -3.79 -27.99 -16.07
C SER A 26 -5.31 -27.90 -16.18
N GLN A 27 -6.00 -27.85 -15.06
CA GLN A 27 -7.34 -27.31 -15.05
C GLN A 27 -7.21 -25.82 -15.36
N SER A 28 -7.87 -25.35 -16.42
CA SER A 28 -7.99 -23.91 -16.69
C SER A 28 -8.52 -23.23 -15.45
N PRO A 29 -7.95 -22.09 -15.03
CA PRO A 29 -8.39 -21.40 -13.84
C PRO A 29 -9.88 -21.03 -13.96
N ALA A 30 -10.64 -21.18 -12.88
CA ALA A 30 -12.06 -20.92 -12.87
C ALA A 30 -12.31 -19.39 -12.99
N ILE A 31 -12.64 -18.93 -14.19
CA ILE A 31 -13.02 -17.55 -14.47
C ILE A 31 -14.51 -17.37 -14.18
N ALA A 32 -14.83 -16.44 -13.27
CA ALA A 32 -16.21 -16.02 -13.03
C ALA A 32 -16.52 -14.78 -13.87
N SER A 33 -17.74 -14.71 -14.45
CA SER A 33 -18.22 -13.54 -15.17
C SER A 33 -19.17 -12.70 -14.32
N HIS A 34 -19.23 -11.39 -14.59
CA HIS A 34 -20.12 -10.43 -13.89
C HIS A 34 -19.95 -10.50 -12.37
N TRP A 35 -18.68 -10.44 -11.90
CA TRP A 35 -18.35 -10.62 -10.50
C TRP A 35 -18.53 -9.33 -9.69
N PRO A 36 -19.28 -9.35 -8.57
CA PRO A 36 -19.46 -8.16 -7.73
C PRO A 36 -18.17 -7.80 -7.00
N LEU A 37 -17.79 -6.51 -7.05
CA LEU A 37 -16.57 -5.97 -6.46
C LEU A 37 -16.79 -5.23 -5.14
N GLN A 38 -18.03 -5.06 -4.68
CA GLN A 38 -18.37 -4.28 -3.48
C GLN A 38 -17.66 -4.79 -2.23
N ALA A 39 -17.59 -6.10 -2.03
CA ALA A 39 -16.89 -6.72 -0.91
C ALA A 39 -15.36 -6.77 -1.10
N LEU A 40 -14.85 -6.41 -2.27
CA LEU A 40 -13.45 -6.46 -2.64
C LEU A 40 -12.80 -5.06 -2.70
N ASN A 41 -13.50 -4.02 -2.24
CA ASN A 41 -12.95 -2.68 -2.05
C ASN A 41 -13.37 -2.12 -0.70
N THR A 42 -12.44 -1.49 0.01
CA THR A 42 -12.69 -0.99 1.36
C THR A 42 -13.57 0.25 1.41
N PHE A 43 -13.82 0.89 0.28
CA PHE A 43 -14.83 1.95 0.16
C PHE A 43 -16.27 1.41 0.17
N GLY A 44 -16.46 0.11 -0.11
CA GLY A 44 -17.77 -0.50 -0.25
C GLY A 44 -18.57 0.00 -1.46
N ILE A 45 -17.89 0.51 -2.50
CA ILE A 45 -18.52 0.98 -3.74
C ILE A 45 -19.03 -0.24 -4.51
N ALA A 46 -20.32 -0.19 -4.88
CA ALA A 46 -20.92 -1.20 -5.73
C ALA A 46 -20.44 -1.04 -7.17
N ALA A 47 -19.84 -2.10 -7.71
CA ALA A 47 -19.40 -2.24 -9.08
C ALA A 47 -19.28 -3.71 -9.43
N THR A 48 -19.26 -4.03 -10.72
CA THR A 48 -19.15 -5.39 -11.25
C THR A 48 -17.97 -5.49 -12.21
N ALA A 49 -17.18 -6.55 -12.12
CA ALA A 49 -16.14 -6.87 -13.09
C ALA A 49 -16.74 -7.75 -14.21
N ARG A 50 -16.37 -7.51 -15.47
CA ARG A 50 -16.70 -8.38 -16.59
C ARG A 50 -16.20 -9.81 -16.39
N ALA A 51 -14.96 -9.96 -15.90
CA ALA A 51 -14.34 -11.24 -15.59
C ALA A 51 -13.55 -11.14 -14.28
N TYR A 52 -13.49 -12.23 -13.54
CA TYR A 52 -12.78 -12.31 -12.25
C TYR A 52 -12.04 -13.63 -12.16
N LEU A 53 -10.81 -13.56 -11.69
CA LEU A 53 -9.98 -14.70 -11.37
C LEU A 53 -9.34 -14.54 -9.98
N ARG A 54 -9.54 -15.55 -9.13
CA ARG A 54 -8.79 -15.67 -7.89
C ARG A 54 -7.45 -16.32 -8.19
N VAL A 55 -6.37 -15.54 -8.13
CA VAL A 55 -5.01 -15.96 -8.45
C VAL A 55 -4.39 -16.62 -7.21
N SER A 56 -4.04 -17.88 -7.33
CA SER A 56 -3.40 -18.68 -6.27
C SER A 56 -1.93 -19.01 -6.59
N SER A 57 -1.54 -18.91 -7.85
CA SER A 57 -0.20 -19.23 -8.32
C SER A 57 0.19 -18.46 -9.59
N SER A 58 1.46 -18.49 -9.95
CA SER A 58 1.93 -17.95 -11.23
C SER A 58 1.39 -18.72 -12.45
N ALA A 59 0.98 -19.97 -12.28
CA ALA A 59 0.36 -20.77 -13.34
C ALA A 59 -0.98 -20.17 -13.78
N ASP A 60 -1.77 -19.61 -12.84
CA ASP A 60 -3.01 -18.90 -13.15
C ASP A 60 -2.76 -17.69 -14.05
N LEU A 61 -1.70 -16.92 -13.75
CA LEU A 61 -1.30 -15.76 -14.55
C LEU A 61 -0.81 -16.18 -15.94
N GLN A 62 -0.06 -17.26 -16.02
CA GLN A 62 0.38 -17.81 -17.31
C GLN A 62 -0.80 -18.29 -18.15
N ALA A 63 -1.80 -18.93 -17.55
CA ALA A 63 -3.03 -19.32 -18.24
C ALA A 63 -3.78 -18.11 -18.80
N VAL A 64 -3.93 -17.04 -18.01
CA VAL A 64 -4.52 -15.76 -18.48
C VAL A 64 -3.73 -15.18 -19.65
N ARG A 65 -2.39 -15.18 -19.56
CA ARG A 65 -1.51 -14.62 -20.59
C ARG A 65 -1.63 -15.37 -21.93
N THR A 66 -1.83 -16.67 -21.89
CA THR A 66 -1.91 -17.52 -23.08
C THR A 66 -3.34 -17.67 -23.64
N ASP A 67 -4.34 -17.33 -22.88
CA ASP A 67 -5.74 -17.34 -23.33
C ASP A 67 -6.01 -16.12 -24.23
N THR A 68 -6.48 -16.39 -25.45
CA THR A 68 -6.68 -15.34 -26.48
C THR A 68 -7.79 -14.35 -26.15
N ALA A 69 -8.79 -14.75 -25.37
CA ALA A 69 -9.90 -13.88 -24.97
C ALA A 69 -9.53 -13.04 -23.75
N LEU A 70 -8.85 -13.65 -22.75
CA LEU A 70 -8.50 -12.99 -21.51
C LEU A 70 -7.30 -12.04 -21.65
N SER A 71 -6.33 -12.41 -22.49
CA SER A 71 -5.09 -11.62 -22.67
C SER A 71 -5.33 -10.23 -23.27
N THR A 72 -6.44 -10.05 -23.96
CA THR A 72 -6.83 -8.77 -24.59
C THR A 72 -7.62 -7.85 -23.65
N LEU A 73 -8.14 -8.37 -22.54
CA LEU A 73 -8.93 -7.57 -21.59
C LEU A 73 -8.04 -6.61 -20.79
N PRO A 74 -8.54 -5.40 -20.50
CA PRO A 74 -7.95 -4.58 -19.43
C PRO A 74 -7.84 -5.39 -18.15
N ARG A 75 -6.74 -5.23 -17.40
CA ARG A 75 -6.49 -5.98 -16.17
C ARG A 75 -6.46 -5.06 -14.95
N LEU A 76 -7.13 -5.49 -13.89
CA LEU A 76 -7.00 -4.91 -12.57
C LEU A 76 -6.39 -5.95 -11.63
N VAL A 77 -5.16 -5.70 -11.18
CA VAL A 77 -4.54 -6.52 -10.13
C VAL A 77 -5.05 -6.03 -8.78
N LEU A 78 -5.73 -6.91 -8.05
CA LEU A 78 -6.41 -6.59 -6.82
C LEU A 78 -5.80 -7.38 -5.65
N GLY A 79 -5.33 -6.65 -4.62
CA GLY A 79 -5.02 -7.21 -3.30
C GLY A 79 -6.20 -7.00 -2.35
N GLY A 80 -5.97 -6.35 -1.21
CA GLY A 80 -7.03 -6.06 -0.24
C GLY A 80 -8.02 -4.95 -0.63
N GLY A 81 -7.91 -4.35 -1.82
CA GLY A 81 -8.81 -3.30 -2.30
C GLY A 81 -8.86 -2.03 -1.46
N SER A 82 -7.79 -1.75 -0.70
CA SER A 82 -7.76 -0.68 0.30
C SER A 82 -7.31 0.68 -0.22
N ASN A 83 -6.88 0.76 -1.48
CA ASN A 83 -6.37 1.99 -2.08
C ASN A 83 -6.89 2.18 -3.51
N LEU A 84 -8.15 1.89 -3.75
CA LEU A 84 -8.78 2.08 -5.06
C LEU A 84 -10.17 2.70 -4.95
N ILE A 85 -10.60 3.35 -6.04
CA ILE A 85 -11.93 3.90 -6.24
C ILE A 85 -12.44 3.34 -7.57
N LEU A 86 -13.54 2.59 -7.49
CA LEU A 86 -14.24 2.11 -8.67
C LEU A 86 -15.18 3.21 -9.16
N SER A 87 -14.90 3.79 -10.33
CA SER A 87 -15.75 4.84 -10.93
C SER A 87 -17.05 4.31 -11.51
N GLY A 88 -17.11 3.00 -11.77
CA GLY A 88 -18.24 2.26 -12.34
C GLY A 88 -17.91 0.77 -12.46
N ASP A 89 -18.66 0.07 -13.28
CA ASP A 89 -18.35 -1.31 -13.62
C ASP A 89 -17.03 -1.40 -14.40
N PHE A 90 -16.25 -2.44 -14.11
CA PHE A 90 -14.96 -2.65 -14.74
C PHE A 90 -15.10 -3.63 -15.94
N ASP A 91 -15.06 -3.11 -17.17
CA ASP A 91 -15.12 -3.93 -18.39
C ASP A 91 -13.78 -4.63 -18.69
N GLY A 92 -13.30 -5.40 -17.70
CA GLY A 92 -12.01 -6.08 -17.77
C GLY A 92 -11.95 -7.31 -16.89
N LEU A 93 -10.73 -7.84 -16.73
CA LEU A 93 -10.40 -8.97 -15.89
C LEU A 93 -9.78 -8.50 -14.56
N VAL A 94 -10.44 -8.81 -13.45
CA VAL A 94 -9.85 -8.65 -12.11
C VAL A 94 -9.03 -9.88 -11.75
N LEU A 95 -7.76 -9.67 -11.46
CA LEU A 95 -6.81 -10.65 -10.94
C LEU A 95 -6.68 -10.44 -9.43
N HIS A 96 -7.48 -11.16 -8.64
CA HIS A 96 -7.47 -11.06 -7.19
C HIS A 96 -6.41 -11.97 -6.59
N LEU A 97 -5.34 -11.38 -6.05
CA LEU A 97 -4.22 -12.12 -5.47
C LEU A 97 -4.63 -12.75 -4.14
N ALA A 98 -4.62 -14.08 -4.10
CA ALA A 98 -5.02 -14.89 -2.97
C ALA A 98 -3.99 -15.97 -2.61
N ASN A 99 -2.78 -15.88 -3.18
CA ASN A 99 -1.66 -16.73 -2.81
C ASN A 99 -1.20 -16.38 -1.40
N GLN A 100 -1.06 -17.39 -0.56
CA GLN A 100 -0.71 -17.25 0.85
C GLN A 100 0.50 -18.09 1.23
N GLY A 101 1.15 -17.71 2.29
CA GLY A 101 2.31 -18.34 2.88
C GLY A 101 3.33 -17.29 3.34
N LYS A 102 3.86 -17.50 4.53
CA LYS A 102 4.89 -16.66 5.13
C LYS A 102 5.92 -17.56 5.81
N ARG A 103 7.20 -17.21 5.71
CA ARG A 103 8.30 -18.03 6.22
C ARG A 103 9.54 -17.21 6.51
N ILE A 104 10.37 -17.74 7.40
CA ILE A 104 11.77 -17.33 7.54
C ILE A 104 12.55 -18.01 6.41
N VAL A 105 13.32 -17.24 5.65
CA VAL A 105 14.06 -17.70 4.44
C VAL A 105 15.50 -17.99 4.78
N SER A 106 16.17 -17.07 5.44
CA SER A 106 17.58 -17.13 5.79
C SER A 106 17.90 -16.13 6.88
N GLU A 107 19.10 -16.23 7.42
CA GLU A 107 19.67 -15.22 8.30
C GLU A 107 21.15 -15.01 8.00
N ASP A 108 21.64 -13.82 8.28
CA ASP A 108 23.04 -13.46 8.33
C ASP A 108 23.42 -12.87 9.71
N ASP A 109 24.61 -12.29 9.86
CA ASP A 109 25.08 -11.73 11.13
C ASP A 109 24.23 -10.54 11.61
N THR A 110 23.52 -9.86 10.71
CA THR A 110 22.86 -8.58 10.97
C THR A 110 21.33 -8.63 10.81
N HIS A 111 20.82 -9.49 9.93
CA HIS A 111 19.41 -9.55 9.58
C HIS A 111 18.88 -10.98 9.52
N ILE A 112 17.58 -11.08 9.67
CA ILE A 112 16.78 -12.26 9.35
C ILE A 112 15.91 -11.92 8.16
N ILE A 113 15.98 -12.75 7.10
CA ILE A 113 15.17 -12.55 5.90
C ILE A 113 13.89 -13.35 6.05
N VAL A 114 12.76 -12.65 5.97
CA VAL A 114 11.43 -13.25 5.95
C VAL A 114 10.75 -12.96 4.63
N SER A 115 9.91 -13.88 4.17
CA SER A 115 9.12 -13.73 2.95
C SER A 115 7.64 -13.95 3.22
N ALA A 116 6.81 -13.21 2.49
CA ALA A 116 5.36 -13.42 2.48
C ALA A 116 4.80 -13.34 1.05
N GLN A 117 3.85 -14.22 0.75
CA GLN A 117 3.13 -14.23 -0.51
C GLN A 117 2.26 -12.98 -0.65
N ALA A 118 2.04 -12.54 -1.89
CA ALA A 118 1.38 -11.26 -2.19
C ALA A 118 -0.05 -11.13 -1.65
N GLY A 119 -0.77 -12.23 -1.53
CA GLY A 119 -2.14 -12.28 -1.00
C GLY A 119 -2.24 -12.28 0.53
N GLU A 120 -1.12 -12.37 1.26
CA GLU A 120 -1.14 -12.24 2.73
C GLU A 120 -1.65 -10.87 3.17
N ASN A 121 -2.45 -10.83 4.24
CA ASN A 121 -2.87 -9.58 4.87
C ASN A 121 -1.65 -8.88 5.49
N TRP A 122 -1.46 -7.60 5.18
CA TRP A 122 -0.31 -6.84 5.67
C TRP A 122 -0.22 -6.81 7.19
N HIS A 123 -1.32 -6.47 7.88
CA HIS A 123 -1.29 -6.36 9.34
C HIS A 123 -1.05 -7.71 10.02
N GLU A 124 -1.67 -8.77 9.53
CA GLU A 124 -1.45 -10.13 10.04
C GLU A 124 -0.01 -10.59 9.80
N PHE A 125 0.60 -10.18 8.70
CA PHE A 125 2.02 -10.42 8.46
C PHE A 125 2.91 -9.68 9.47
N VAL A 126 2.64 -8.40 9.74
CA VAL A 126 3.36 -7.64 10.79
C VAL A 126 3.20 -8.31 12.16
N GLN A 127 2.00 -8.73 12.54
CA GLN A 127 1.78 -9.43 13.81
C GLN A 127 2.54 -10.76 13.87
N TRP A 128 2.55 -11.52 12.77
CA TRP A 128 3.32 -12.74 12.67
C TRP A 128 4.82 -12.50 12.87
N THR A 129 5.42 -11.46 12.29
CA THR A 129 6.84 -11.16 12.53
C THR A 129 7.11 -10.88 14.01
N LEU A 130 6.23 -10.15 14.69
CA LEU A 130 6.35 -9.88 16.13
C LEU A 130 6.18 -11.14 16.99
N GLU A 131 5.31 -12.06 16.61
CA GLU A 131 5.14 -13.38 17.26
C GLU A 131 6.39 -14.25 17.12
N GLN A 132 7.13 -14.12 16.01
CA GLN A 132 8.42 -14.76 15.80
C GLN A 132 9.60 -14.04 16.46
N ASN A 133 9.36 -12.95 17.23
CA ASN A 133 10.37 -12.05 17.78
C ASN A 133 11.28 -11.42 16.72
N LEU A 134 10.71 -11.07 15.58
CA LEU A 134 11.38 -10.43 14.44
C LEU A 134 10.86 -8.99 14.26
N PRO A 135 11.40 -8.02 15.04
CA PRO A 135 10.99 -6.63 14.97
C PRO A 135 11.48 -5.93 13.71
N GLY A 136 10.86 -4.78 13.40
CA GLY A 136 11.19 -3.87 12.28
C GLY A 136 9.94 -3.30 11.61
N LEU A 137 8.86 -4.07 11.51
CA LEU A 137 7.64 -3.64 10.81
C LEU A 137 6.57 -3.04 11.73
N GLU A 138 6.78 -2.95 13.02
CA GLU A 138 5.81 -2.56 14.05
C GLU A 138 5.18 -1.18 13.81
N ASN A 139 5.94 -0.19 13.31
CA ASN A 139 5.44 1.14 12.97
C ASN A 139 4.42 1.12 11.81
N LEU A 140 4.43 0.06 11.01
CA LEU A 140 3.52 -0.14 9.88
C LEU A 140 2.30 -1.00 10.24
N SER A 141 2.05 -1.22 11.52
CA SER A 141 0.91 -1.97 12.04
C SER A 141 -0.43 -1.35 11.62
N LEU A 142 -1.42 -2.22 11.41
CA LEU A 142 -2.81 -1.87 11.07
C LEU A 142 -2.96 -1.05 9.76
N ILE A 143 -1.96 -1.02 8.87
CA ILE A 143 -2.15 -0.53 7.51
C ILE A 143 -3.01 -1.56 6.77
N PRO A 144 -4.15 -1.17 6.18
CA PRO A 144 -5.00 -2.10 5.45
C PRO A 144 -4.38 -2.46 4.09
N GLY A 145 -4.70 -3.66 3.60
CA GLY A 145 -4.22 -4.14 2.31
C GLY A 145 -3.45 -5.44 2.40
N SER A 146 -2.78 -5.82 1.32
CA SER A 146 -2.00 -7.06 1.20
C SER A 146 -0.51 -6.79 1.07
N VAL A 147 0.30 -7.80 1.38
CA VAL A 147 1.77 -7.75 1.28
C VAL A 147 2.21 -7.39 -0.14
N GLY A 148 1.59 -7.96 -1.18
CA GLY A 148 1.95 -7.65 -2.57
C GLY A 148 1.56 -6.25 -3.04
N ALA A 149 0.59 -5.59 -2.37
CA ALA A 149 0.23 -4.21 -2.67
C ALA A 149 1.16 -3.19 -1.98
N ALA A 150 1.81 -3.59 -0.90
CA ALA A 150 2.63 -2.71 -0.08
C ALA A 150 3.80 -2.05 -0.83
N PRO A 151 4.57 -2.74 -1.73
CA PRO A 151 5.64 -2.14 -2.51
C PRO A 151 5.17 -1.16 -3.59
N ILE A 152 3.93 -1.29 -4.09
CA ILE A 152 3.43 -0.50 -5.21
C ILE A 152 3.59 1.01 -4.96
N GLN A 153 3.28 1.44 -3.75
CA GLN A 153 3.38 2.83 -3.34
C GLN A 153 4.28 3.03 -2.11
N ASN A 154 5.20 2.07 -1.86
CA ASN A 154 6.11 2.18 -0.72
C ASN A 154 5.35 2.62 0.53
N ILE A 155 4.43 1.77 1.03
CA ILE A 155 3.60 2.14 2.18
C ILE A 155 4.45 2.65 3.33
N GLY A 156 3.95 3.66 4.05
CA GLY A 156 4.68 4.26 5.16
C GLY A 156 3.76 4.94 6.16
N ALA A 157 4.12 4.84 7.41
CA ALA A 157 3.43 5.45 8.55
C ALA A 157 4.37 5.56 9.75
N TYR A 158 4.07 6.47 10.66
CA TYR A 158 4.74 6.61 11.96
C TYR A 158 6.28 6.61 11.90
N GLY A 159 6.83 7.33 10.90
CA GLY A 159 8.27 7.49 10.75
C GLY A 159 8.99 6.38 10.00
N SER A 160 8.29 5.34 9.53
CA SER A 160 8.87 4.22 8.79
C SER A 160 8.21 4.08 7.42
N GLU A 161 8.98 3.60 6.44
CA GLU A 161 8.50 3.21 5.12
C GLU A 161 8.89 1.76 4.83
N LEU A 162 8.12 1.08 3.96
CA LEU A 162 8.40 -0.32 3.57
C LEU A 162 9.83 -0.50 3.06
N LYS A 163 10.34 0.46 2.26
CA LYS A 163 11.70 0.42 1.70
C LYS A 163 12.79 0.27 2.76
N ASP A 164 12.54 0.69 4.02
CA ASP A 164 13.55 0.64 5.08
C ASP A 164 13.90 -0.80 5.47
N PHE A 165 12.95 -1.71 5.30
CA PHE A 165 13.06 -3.14 5.61
C PHE A 165 12.98 -4.04 4.37
N PHE A 166 12.79 -3.49 3.19
CA PHE A 166 12.64 -4.24 1.96
C PHE A 166 13.96 -4.91 1.55
N HIS A 167 13.90 -6.20 1.25
CA HIS A 167 15.03 -6.98 0.71
C HIS A 167 14.89 -7.19 -0.80
N SER A 168 13.84 -7.87 -1.22
CA SER A 168 13.57 -8.18 -2.62
C SER A 168 12.11 -8.56 -2.83
N LEU A 169 11.68 -8.65 -4.07
CA LEU A 169 10.39 -9.22 -4.42
C LEU A 169 10.49 -10.05 -5.70
N THR A 170 9.53 -10.96 -5.88
CA THR A 170 9.31 -11.63 -7.16
C THR A 170 8.01 -11.13 -7.78
N TYR A 171 7.98 -10.99 -9.11
CA TYR A 171 6.80 -10.63 -9.85
C TYR A 171 6.69 -11.41 -11.16
N PHE A 172 5.49 -11.61 -11.62
CA PHE A 172 5.19 -12.14 -12.94
C PHE A 172 5.12 -10.99 -13.94
N ASP A 173 5.89 -11.07 -15.01
CA ASP A 173 5.88 -10.08 -16.11
C ASP A 173 4.94 -10.56 -17.22
N PHE A 174 3.81 -9.87 -17.39
CA PHE A 174 2.83 -10.20 -18.44
C PHE A 174 3.38 -10.04 -19.86
N SER A 175 4.41 -9.22 -20.08
CA SER A 175 4.99 -9.01 -21.41
C SER A 175 5.81 -10.22 -21.86
N THR A 176 6.59 -10.81 -20.95
CA THR A 176 7.46 -11.95 -21.25
C THR A 176 6.88 -13.30 -20.82
N GLY A 177 6.04 -13.32 -19.77
CA GLY A 177 5.56 -14.51 -19.09
C GLY A 177 6.58 -15.09 -18.11
N GLU A 178 7.60 -14.34 -17.76
CA GLU A 178 8.66 -14.76 -16.87
C GLU A 178 8.39 -14.32 -15.43
N ILE A 179 8.99 -15.04 -14.48
CA ILE A 179 9.08 -14.60 -13.08
C ILE A 179 10.41 -13.88 -12.91
N CYS A 180 10.33 -12.62 -12.55
CA CYS A 180 11.47 -11.73 -12.35
C CYS A 180 11.67 -11.42 -10.87
N VAL A 181 12.90 -11.07 -10.49
CA VAL A 181 13.27 -10.63 -9.14
C VAL A 181 13.76 -9.19 -9.20
N LEU A 182 13.30 -8.36 -8.27
CA LEU A 182 13.82 -7.00 -8.07
C LEU A 182 14.35 -6.85 -6.65
N ASP A 183 15.50 -6.21 -6.54
CA ASP A 183 16.06 -5.72 -5.29
C ASP A 183 15.52 -4.31 -4.94
N ARG A 184 16.02 -3.75 -3.84
CA ARG A 184 15.61 -2.43 -3.36
C ARG A 184 15.94 -1.31 -4.35
N GLU A 185 17.10 -1.37 -4.99
CA GLU A 185 17.55 -0.33 -5.93
C GLU A 185 16.69 -0.35 -7.19
N ALA A 186 16.46 -1.53 -7.75
CA ALA A 186 15.64 -1.71 -8.95
C ALA A 186 14.17 -1.32 -8.72
N CYS A 187 13.64 -1.40 -7.48
CA CYS A 187 12.29 -0.95 -7.16
C CYS A 187 12.10 0.56 -7.21
N ARG A 188 13.16 1.38 -7.19
CA ARG A 188 13.12 2.85 -7.28
C ARG A 188 12.10 3.49 -6.32
N PHE A 189 12.08 3.03 -5.06
CA PHE A 189 11.15 3.53 -4.06
C PHE A 189 11.30 5.03 -3.79
N ALA A 190 10.19 5.75 -3.85
CA ALA A 190 10.05 7.14 -3.46
C ALA A 190 8.83 7.36 -2.57
N TYR A 191 8.54 8.60 -2.19
CA TYR A 191 7.36 8.92 -1.41
C TYR A 191 6.08 8.60 -2.20
N ARG A 192 5.33 7.58 -1.76
CA ARG A 192 4.11 7.06 -2.41
C ARG A 192 4.33 6.66 -3.87
N ASP A 193 5.54 6.18 -4.21
CA ASP A 193 5.91 5.79 -5.57
C ASP A 193 6.90 4.63 -5.61
N SER A 194 6.91 3.91 -6.73
CA SER A 194 7.86 2.86 -7.07
C SER A 194 7.83 2.60 -8.59
N ILE A 195 8.74 1.75 -9.07
CA ILE A 195 8.77 1.29 -10.47
C ILE A 195 7.40 0.70 -10.95
N PHE A 196 6.58 0.16 -10.03
CA PHE A 196 5.28 -0.42 -10.35
C PHE A 196 4.20 0.62 -10.68
N LYS A 197 4.41 1.89 -10.35
CA LYS A 197 3.56 3.00 -10.80
C LYS A 197 4.10 3.68 -12.07
N GLN A 198 5.26 3.25 -12.54
CA GLN A 198 6.02 3.77 -13.69
C GLN A 198 6.20 2.67 -14.76
N ASP A 199 7.44 2.22 -15.01
CA ASP A 199 7.81 1.31 -16.13
C ASP A 199 7.15 -0.07 -16.07
N LEU A 200 6.80 -0.54 -14.87
CA LEU A 200 6.13 -1.84 -14.65
C LEU A 200 4.62 -1.72 -14.40
N ARG A 201 4.06 -0.53 -14.58
CA ARG A 201 2.62 -0.31 -14.46
C ARG A 201 1.86 -1.19 -15.46
N ASP A 202 0.77 -1.81 -15.01
CA ASP A 202 -0.12 -2.69 -15.79
C ASP A 202 0.58 -3.92 -16.42
N ARG A 203 1.88 -4.11 -16.12
CA ARG A 203 2.73 -5.17 -16.64
C ARG A 203 3.11 -6.20 -15.59
N ALA A 204 3.42 -5.75 -14.38
CA ALA A 204 3.91 -6.61 -13.30
C ALA A 204 2.80 -7.03 -12.33
N VAL A 205 2.82 -8.29 -11.92
CA VAL A 205 2.03 -8.83 -10.81
C VAL A 205 2.97 -9.37 -9.74
N ILE A 206 3.03 -8.68 -8.59
CA ILE A 206 3.89 -9.11 -7.48
C ILE A 206 3.34 -10.42 -6.92
N LEU A 207 4.24 -11.40 -6.71
CA LEU A 207 3.92 -12.74 -6.22
C LEU A 207 4.34 -12.95 -4.77
N GLU A 208 5.53 -12.44 -4.39
CA GLU A 208 6.11 -12.60 -3.06
C GLU A 208 6.99 -11.39 -2.74
N VAL A 209 7.01 -10.97 -1.48
CA VAL A 209 7.89 -9.90 -0.99
C VAL A 209 8.73 -10.43 0.16
N SER A 210 10.02 -10.10 0.15
CA SER A 210 10.98 -10.45 1.19
C SER A 210 11.45 -9.21 1.92
N PHE A 211 11.62 -9.34 3.23
CA PHE A 211 12.03 -8.27 4.15
C PHE A 211 13.28 -8.70 4.92
N ALA A 212 14.20 -7.75 5.13
CA ALA A 212 15.39 -7.91 5.96
C ALA A 212 15.12 -7.24 7.32
N LEU A 213 14.84 -8.05 8.34
CA LEU A 213 14.54 -7.60 9.68
C LEU A 213 15.80 -7.61 10.55
N PRO A 214 16.12 -6.52 11.28
CA PRO A 214 17.40 -6.39 12.00
C PRO A 214 17.46 -7.29 13.24
N LYS A 215 18.59 -7.97 13.44
CA LYS A 215 18.89 -8.70 14.69
C LYS A 215 19.18 -7.75 15.84
N HIS A 216 19.75 -6.57 15.55
CA HIS A 216 20.01 -5.49 16.52
C HIS A 216 19.00 -4.37 16.30
N TRP A 217 17.77 -4.63 16.73
CA TRP A 217 16.65 -3.70 16.56
C TRP A 217 16.79 -2.49 17.51
N GLN A 218 16.35 -1.31 17.00
CA GLN A 218 16.20 -0.09 17.77
C GLN A 218 14.81 0.50 17.52
N PRO A 219 14.13 1.04 18.53
CA PRO A 219 12.81 1.63 18.36
C PRO A 219 12.87 2.88 17.49
N ASN A 220 11.97 2.98 16.48
CA ASN A 220 11.77 4.21 15.73
C ASN A 220 10.65 5.04 16.37
N LEU A 221 11.02 6.06 17.14
CA LEU A 221 10.11 6.98 17.82
C LEU A 221 10.11 8.38 17.20
N SER A 222 10.58 8.52 15.96
CA SER A 222 10.68 9.82 15.26
C SER A 222 9.33 10.51 15.03
N TYR A 223 8.23 9.79 15.18
CA TYR A 223 6.88 10.34 15.06
C TYR A 223 6.37 10.79 16.44
N THR A 224 6.29 12.09 16.65
CA THR A 224 5.99 12.73 17.95
C THR A 224 4.75 12.16 18.67
N GLU A 225 3.68 11.84 17.92
CA GLU A 225 2.48 11.29 18.54
C GLU A 225 2.67 9.87 19.06
N LEU A 226 3.51 9.06 18.41
CA LEU A 226 3.84 7.73 18.87
C LEU A 226 4.65 7.80 20.17
N GLU A 227 5.64 8.69 20.22
CA GLU A 227 6.42 8.96 21.44
C GLU A 227 5.52 9.42 22.61
N HIS A 228 4.58 10.34 22.34
CA HIS A 228 3.61 10.81 23.31
C HIS A 228 2.68 9.70 23.80
N GLU A 229 2.17 8.84 22.92
CA GLU A 229 1.30 7.72 23.28
C GLU A 229 2.00 6.73 24.22
N LEU A 230 3.25 6.34 23.90
CA LEU A 230 4.07 5.46 24.76
C LEU A 230 4.36 6.10 26.11
N THR A 231 4.75 7.38 26.14
CA THR A 231 5.02 8.10 27.38
C THR A 231 3.78 8.19 28.28
N THR A 232 2.62 8.49 27.69
CA THR A 232 1.34 8.59 28.42
C THR A 232 0.90 7.23 28.97
N SER A 233 1.24 6.14 28.27
CA SER A 233 1.01 4.78 28.74
C SER A 233 2.04 4.28 29.75
N GLY A 234 3.01 5.12 30.16
CA GLY A 234 4.04 4.78 31.14
C GLY A 234 5.15 3.87 30.64
N VAL A 235 5.28 3.70 29.32
CA VAL A 235 6.31 2.84 28.70
C VAL A 235 7.60 3.65 28.54
N VAL A 236 8.64 3.29 29.30
CA VAL A 236 9.95 4.00 29.29
C VAL A 236 10.92 3.39 28.27
N ALA A 237 10.93 2.06 28.16
CA ALA A 237 11.80 1.32 27.23
C ALA A 237 10.91 0.41 26.35
N PRO A 238 10.35 0.95 25.24
CA PRO A 238 9.36 0.23 24.46
C PRO A 238 9.98 -0.97 23.73
N THR A 239 9.29 -2.08 23.77
CA THR A 239 9.51 -3.21 22.87
C THR A 239 8.83 -2.95 21.53
N ALA A 240 9.15 -3.74 20.52
CA ALA A 240 8.46 -3.65 19.22
C ALA A 240 6.95 -3.92 19.34
N ARG A 241 6.54 -4.77 20.28
CA ARG A 241 5.14 -5.04 20.57
C ARG A 241 4.44 -3.82 21.17
N ASP A 242 5.06 -3.13 22.10
CA ASP A 242 4.52 -1.88 22.69
C ASP A 242 4.31 -0.81 21.60
N ILE A 243 5.28 -0.68 20.67
CA ILE A 243 5.17 0.23 19.54
C ILE A 243 4.00 -0.16 18.64
N SER A 244 3.89 -1.45 18.29
CA SER A 244 2.76 -1.94 17.47
C SER A 244 1.42 -1.64 18.13
N GLU A 245 1.28 -1.89 19.43
CA GLU A 245 0.04 -1.63 20.18
C GLU A 245 -0.27 -0.12 20.25
N ALA A 246 0.72 0.73 20.47
CA ALA A 246 0.57 2.18 20.45
C ALA A 246 0.13 2.68 19.07
N VAL A 247 0.75 2.19 17.98
CA VAL A 247 0.35 2.51 16.60
C VAL A 247 -1.10 2.08 16.35
N ILE A 248 -1.48 0.88 16.75
CA ILE A 248 -2.85 0.37 16.60
C ILE A 248 -3.83 1.25 17.38
N ALA A 249 -3.50 1.65 18.62
CA ALA A 249 -4.35 2.51 19.44
C ALA A 249 -4.55 3.90 18.80
N ILE A 250 -3.47 4.53 18.31
CA ILE A 250 -3.54 5.83 17.62
C ILE A 250 -4.40 5.71 16.37
N ARG A 251 -4.18 4.67 15.54
CA ARG A 251 -4.93 4.46 14.29
C ARG A 251 -6.41 4.25 14.56
N ARG A 252 -6.80 3.39 15.51
CA ARG A 252 -8.19 3.15 15.88
C ARG A 252 -8.90 4.40 16.41
N ARG A 253 -8.16 5.27 17.11
CA ARG A 253 -8.70 6.55 17.62
C ARG A 253 -8.97 7.55 16.49
N LYS A 254 -8.08 7.60 15.48
CA LYS A 254 -8.10 8.63 14.43
C LYS A 254 -8.78 8.23 13.14
N LEU A 255 -8.62 6.98 12.73
CA LEU A 255 -9.06 6.50 11.42
C LEU A 255 -10.33 5.66 11.57
N PRO A 256 -11.30 5.84 10.67
CA PRO A 256 -12.46 4.96 10.63
C PRO A 256 -12.04 3.55 10.17
N ASP A 257 -12.60 2.54 10.83
CA ASP A 257 -12.47 1.16 10.37
C ASP A 257 -13.23 1.01 9.04
N PRO A 258 -12.57 0.61 7.94
CA PRO A 258 -13.24 0.48 6.65
C PRO A 258 -14.32 -0.62 6.63
N SER A 259 -14.29 -1.58 7.55
CA SER A 259 -15.36 -2.58 7.71
C SER A 259 -16.66 -1.98 8.29
N VAL A 260 -16.57 -0.82 8.95
CA VAL A 260 -17.69 -0.10 9.55
C VAL A 260 -18.13 1.09 8.70
N ILE A 261 -17.15 1.89 8.23
CA ILE A 261 -17.39 3.05 7.39
C ILE A 261 -16.42 2.99 6.21
N GLY A 262 -16.94 2.73 5.01
CA GLY A 262 -16.15 2.57 3.80
C GLY A 262 -15.21 3.75 3.55
N ASN A 263 -13.93 3.47 3.30
CA ASN A 263 -12.89 4.47 3.02
C ASN A 263 -11.66 3.79 2.39
N ALA A 264 -10.70 4.60 1.91
CA ALA A 264 -9.42 4.11 1.39
C ALA A 264 -8.22 4.72 2.15
N GLY A 265 -8.38 5.01 3.44
CA GLY A 265 -7.35 5.69 4.23
C GLY A 265 -7.17 7.16 3.83
N SER A 266 -5.94 7.65 3.84
CA SER A 266 -5.63 9.01 3.39
C SER A 266 -5.94 9.16 1.90
N PHE A 267 -6.83 10.12 1.58
CA PHE A 267 -7.32 10.29 0.21
C PHE A 267 -6.41 11.15 -0.66
N PHE A 268 -5.66 12.03 -0.04
CA PHE A 268 -4.70 12.90 -0.73
C PHE A 268 -3.29 12.69 -0.18
N LYS A 269 -2.30 12.76 -1.09
CA LYS A 269 -0.90 12.84 -0.69
C LYS A 269 -0.64 14.16 0.02
N ASN A 270 0.33 14.16 0.94
CA ASN A 270 0.87 15.40 1.47
C ASN A 270 1.70 16.08 0.37
N PRO A 271 1.38 17.31 -0.06
CA PRO A 271 2.12 18.01 -1.10
C PRO A 271 3.55 18.30 -0.65
N ILE A 272 4.49 18.20 -1.60
CA ILE A 272 5.88 18.60 -1.39
C ILE A 272 6.10 19.88 -2.18
N VAL A 273 6.60 20.92 -1.51
CA VAL A 273 6.86 22.24 -2.08
C VAL A 273 8.32 22.67 -1.86
N SER A 274 8.78 23.69 -2.58
CA SER A 274 10.09 24.30 -2.33
C SER A 274 10.09 25.11 -1.02
N LYS A 275 11.28 25.42 -0.50
CA LYS A 275 11.44 26.26 0.70
C LYS A 275 10.86 27.66 0.52
N GLU A 276 10.95 28.19 -0.69
CA GLU A 276 10.46 29.52 -1.03
C GLU A 276 8.92 29.57 -0.97
N VAL A 277 8.25 28.58 -1.58
CA VAL A 277 6.79 28.44 -1.51
C VAL A 277 6.34 28.24 -0.06
N HIS A 278 7.05 27.41 0.70
CA HIS A 278 6.74 27.20 2.11
C HIS A 278 6.88 28.48 2.94
N ALA A 279 7.93 29.29 2.72
CA ALA A 279 8.14 30.56 3.43
C ALA A 279 6.97 31.53 3.19
N VAL A 280 6.52 31.67 1.95
CA VAL A 280 5.35 32.50 1.59
C VAL A 280 4.08 31.99 2.26
N LEU A 281 3.89 30.68 2.29
CA LEU A 281 2.73 30.07 2.96
C LEU A 281 2.75 30.28 4.47
N LEU A 282 3.93 30.15 5.13
CA LEU A 282 4.07 30.37 6.56
C LEU A 282 3.81 31.83 6.98
N GLU A 283 4.24 32.80 6.17
CA GLU A 283 3.95 34.24 6.40
C GLU A 283 2.45 34.48 6.44
N LYS A 284 1.70 33.87 5.51
CA LYS A 284 0.25 34.02 5.41
C LYS A 284 -0.51 33.09 6.40
N TYR A 285 0.03 31.95 6.71
CA TYR A 285 -0.57 30.91 7.57
C TYR A 285 0.44 30.41 8.63
N PRO A 286 0.67 31.17 9.71
CA PRO A 286 1.71 30.83 10.71
C PRO A 286 1.52 29.48 11.42
N LEU A 287 0.31 28.92 11.40
CA LEU A 287 -0.02 27.62 12.00
C LEU A 287 0.03 26.45 11.00
N LEU A 288 0.55 26.67 9.80
CA LEU A 288 0.69 25.62 8.78
C LEU A 288 1.58 24.49 9.27
N VAL A 289 1.00 23.30 9.37
CA VAL A 289 1.75 22.09 9.75
C VAL A 289 2.56 21.59 8.56
N SER A 290 3.86 21.46 8.74
CA SER A 290 4.79 21.09 7.69
C SER A 290 6.00 20.32 8.22
N TYR A 291 6.71 19.61 7.34
CA TYR A 291 7.84 18.74 7.67
C TYR A 291 8.96 18.92 6.65
N VAL A 292 10.13 19.41 7.10
CA VAL A 292 11.31 19.57 6.25
C VAL A 292 11.82 18.19 5.83
N GLN A 293 12.11 18.02 4.53
CA GLN A 293 12.65 16.79 3.97
C GLN A 293 14.18 16.85 3.90
N PRO A 294 14.88 15.69 3.81
CA PRO A 294 16.34 15.65 3.74
C PRO A 294 16.95 16.43 2.56
N ASP A 295 16.25 16.50 1.43
CA ASP A 295 16.64 17.27 0.23
C ASP A 295 16.38 18.77 0.35
N GLY A 296 15.80 19.19 1.47
CA GLY A 296 15.47 20.57 1.76
C GLY A 296 14.12 21.03 1.22
N SER A 297 13.37 20.21 0.51
CA SER A 297 11.96 20.45 0.21
C SER A 297 11.11 20.37 1.49
N VAL A 298 9.86 20.79 1.42
CA VAL A 298 8.96 20.81 2.59
C VAL A 298 7.65 20.10 2.24
N LYS A 299 7.30 19.10 3.05
CA LYS A 299 6.06 18.37 2.94
C LYS A 299 4.98 19.05 3.80
N LEU A 300 3.88 19.47 3.18
CA LEU A 300 2.76 20.15 3.84
C LEU A 300 1.73 19.12 4.31
N ALA A 301 1.10 19.38 5.47
CA ALA A 301 0.03 18.53 5.97
C ALA A 301 -1.28 18.81 5.21
N ALA A 302 -1.61 17.97 4.21
CA ALA A 302 -2.84 18.09 3.44
C ALA A 302 -4.08 18.08 4.34
N GLY A 303 -4.11 17.23 5.37
CA GLY A 303 -5.22 17.18 6.33
C GLY A 303 -5.46 18.50 7.06
N TRP A 304 -4.40 19.25 7.40
CA TRP A 304 -4.52 20.58 7.98
C TRP A 304 -5.14 21.56 6.97
N MET A 305 -4.70 21.58 5.72
CA MET A 305 -5.24 22.47 4.69
C MET A 305 -6.72 22.21 4.42
N ILE A 306 -7.11 20.94 4.34
CA ILE A 306 -8.50 20.50 4.15
C ILE A 306 -9.37 20.92 5.33
N ASP A 307 -8.87 20.77 6.56
CA ASP A 307 -9.56 21.22 7.79
C ASP A 307 -9.72 22.76 7.81
N GLN A 308 -8.69 23.51 7.41
CA GLN A 308 -8.76 24.98 7.27
C GLN A 308 -9.77 25.45 6.21
N CYS A 309 -10.01 24.66 5.15
CA CYS A 309 -11.10 24.89 4.19
C CYS A 309 -12.47 24.51 4.77
N GLY A 310 -12.51 23.97 6.00
CA GLY A 310 -13.73 23.62 6.71
C GLY A 310 -14.41 22.36 6.20
N TRP A 311 -13.70 21.44 5.56
CA TRP A 311 -14.27 20.20 5.04
C TRP A 311 -14.40 19.09 6.08
N LYS A 312 -13.65 19.14 7.17
CA LYS A 312 -13.71 18.10 8.22
C LYS A 312 -15.13 17.92 8.76
N GLY A 313 -15.62 16.70 8.71
CA GLY A 313 -16.99 16.34 9.11
C GLY A 313 -18.10 16.69 8.11
N LYS A 314 -17.79 17.43 7.01
CA LYS A 314 -18.78 17.79 5.99
C LYS A 314 -19.00 16.67 4.98
N SER A 315 -20.13 16.73 4.29
CA SER A 315 -20.53 15.79 3.26
C SER A 315 -21.01 16.52 2.01
N LEU A 316 -20.85 15.85 0.86
CA LEU A 316 -21.43 16.22 -0.42
C LEU A 316 -22.14 14.98 -0.97
N GLY A 317 -23.48 14.94 -0.87
CA GLY A 317 -24.24 13.74 -1.18
C GLY A 317 -23.92 12.58 -0.21
N ALA A 318 -23.68 11.39 -0.74
CA ALA A 318 -23.40 10.17 0.02
C ALA A 318 -21.90 10.04 0.40
N ALA A 319 -21.01 10.88 -0.13
CA ALA A 319 -19.61 10.95 0.26
C ALA A 319 -19.39 12.05 1.31
N GLY A 320 -18.45 11.84 2.24
CA GLY A 320 -18.13 12.82 3.27
C GLY A 320 -16.66 12.79 3.68
N VAL A 321 -16.21 13.83 4.37
CA VAL A 321 -14.93 13.88 5.06
C VAL A 321 -15.13 13.41 6.50
N HIS A 322 -14.23 12.52 6.98
CA HIS A 322 -14.33 11.98 8.32
C HIS A 322 -14.15 13.08 9.39
N GLU A 323 -14.94 13.02 10.46
CA GLU A 323 -14.98 14.05 11.51
C GLU A 323 -13.72 14.17 12.36
N LYS A 324 -12.92 13.08 12.47
CA LYS A 324 -11.65 13.07 13.25
C LYS A 324 -10.42 13.23 12.38
N GLN A 325 -10.50 12.95 11.07
CA GLN A 325 -9.36 12.99 10.16
C GLN A 325 -9.77 13.56 8.80
N ALA A 326 -9.39 14.81 8.55
CA ALA A 326 -9.75 15.52 7.33
C ALA A 326 -9.17 14.94 6.04
N LEU A 327 -8.10 14.11 6.14
CA LEU A 327 -7.52 13.38 5.00
C LEU A 327 -8.35 12.19 4.55
N VAL A 328 -9.34 11.74 5.34
CA VAL A 328 -10.09 10.52 5.03
C VAL A 328 -11.45 10.87 4.45
N ILE A 329 -11.66 10.54 3.20
CA ILE A 329 -13.00 10.56 2.58
C ILE A 329 -13.69 9.23 2.90
N ILE A 330 -14.96 9.31 3.25
CA ILE A 330 -15.78 8.17 3.70
C ILE A 330 -17.05 8.02 2.85
N ASN A 331 -17.51 6.79 2.74
CA ASN A 331 -18.81 6.42 2.21
C ASN A 331 -19.83 6.43 3.37
N ARG A 332 -20.76 7.38 3.34
CA ARG A 332 -21.83 7.48 4.39
C ARG A 332 -23.00 6.54 4.14
N GLY A 333 -22.88 5.68 3.14
CA GLY A 333 -23.88 4.71 2.71
C GLY A 333 -24.34 5.00 1.27
N GLY A 334 -24.07 4.03 0.38
CA GLY A 334 -24.50 4.08 -1.02
C GLY A 334 -23.75 5.08 -1.91
N ALA A 335 -22.59 5.61 -1.50
CA ALA A 335 -21.78 6.47 -2.35
C ALA A 335 -21.25 5.68 -3.56
N SER A 336 -21.41 6.26 -4.75
CA SER A 336 -20.73 5.82 -5.96
C SER A 336 -19.30 6.38 -6.05
N GLY A 337 -18.48 5.83 -6.93
CA GLY A 337 -17.17 6.43 -7.22
C GLY A 337 -17.27 7.86 -7.74
N ALA A 338 -18.29 8.17 -8.50
CA ALA A 338 -18.56 9.53 -8.97
C ALA A 338 -18.85 10.52 -7.83
N ASP A 339 -19.59 10.10 -6.79
CA ASP A 339 -19.85 10.94 -5.59
C ASP A 339 -18.55 11.22 -4.84
N VAL A 340 -17.69 10.19 -4.67
CA VAL A 340 -16.38 10.32 -4.02
C VAL A 340 -15.48 11.29 -4.80
N LEU A 341 -15.41 11.15 -6.12
CA LEU A 341 -14.60 12.02 -6.98
C LEU A 341 -15.11 13.44 -7.02
N LYS A 342 -16.43 13.67 -7.02
CA LYS A 342 -17.03 14.98 -6.96
C LYS A 342 -16.66 15.70 -5.66
N LEU A 343 -16.70 15.00 -4.52
CA LEU A 343 -16.25 15.57 -3.24
C LEU A 343 -14.74 15.88 -3.28
N ALA A 344 -13.93 14.98 -3.82
CA ALA A 344 -12.49 15.17 -3.92
C ALA A 344 -12.14 16.41 -4.76
N GLN A 345 -12.80 16.60 -5.90
CA GLN A 345 -12.61 17.76 -6.76
C GLN A 345 -13.00 19.07 -6.06
N ALA A 346 -14.10 19.09 -5.29
CA ALA A 346 -14.49 20.27 -4.51
C ALA A 346 -13.43 20.61 -3.45
N ILE A 347 -12.87 19.60 -2.76
CA ILE A 347 -11.79 19.79 -1.79
C ILE A 347 -10.52 20.33 -2.48
N GLN A 348 -10.14 19.75 -3.62
CA GLN A 348 -8.96 20.19 -4.39
C GLN A 348 -9.09 21.66 -4.81
N GLU A 349 -10.26 22.07 -5.29
CA GLU A 349 -10.50 23.43 -5.73
C GLU A 349 -10.44 24.44 -4.56
N ASP A 350 -11.06 24.13 -3.42
CA ASP A 350 -11.02 25.01 -2.24
C ASP A 350 -9.59 25.16 -1.69
N VAL A 351 -8.82 24.06 -1.65
CA VAL A 351 -7.42 24.11 -1.22
C VAL A 351 -6.56 24.90 -2.21
N ARG A 352 -6.75 24.70 -3.50
CA ARG A 352 -6.06 25.45 -4.55
C ARG A 352 -6.35 26.95 -4.47
N GLN A 353 -7.61 27.32 -4.31
CA GLN A 353 -8.02 28.74 -4.20
C GLN A 353 -7.45 29.41 -2.95
N ARG A 354 -7.41 28.69 -1.83
CA ARG A 354 -6.98 29.27 -0.54
C ARG A 354 -5.47 29.31 -0.37
N PHE A 355 -4.76 28.24 -0.78
CA PHE A 355 -3.33 28.04 -0.50
C PHE A 355 -2.45 28.10 -1.75
N ASP A 356 -3.03 28.12 -2.95
CA ASP A 356 -2.31 27.94 -4.23
C ASP A 356 -1.49 26.64 -4.27
N VAL A 357 -2.01 25.57 -3.64
CA VAL A 357 -1.42 24.24 -3.56
C VAL A 357 -2.39 23.24 -4.17
N THR A 358 -1.88 22.40 -5.08
CA THR A 358 -2.67 21.31 -5.68
C THR A 358 -2.52 20.03 -4.87
N LEU A 359 -3.65 19.44 -4.47
CA LEU A 359 -3.68 18.11 -3.83
C LEU A 359 -3.72 17.03 -4.90
N GLU A 360 -2.91 15.98 -4.71
CA GLU A 360 -2.91 14.78 -5.54
C GLU A 360 -3.69 13.66 -4.86
N ILE A 361 -4.60 13.01 -5.59
CA ILE A 361 -5.35 11.84 -5.11
C ILE A 361 -4.39 10.67 -4.95
N GLU A 362 -4.39 10.00 -3.79
CA GLU A 362 -3.55 8.84 -3.50
C GLU A 362 -4.15 7.50 -3.98
N PRO A 363 -5.46 7.23 -3.79
CA PRO A 363 -6.10 6.02 -4.32
C PRO A 363 -6.06 5.93 -5.86
N VAL A 364 -5.97 4.69 -6.36
CA VAL A 364 -6.03 4.40 -7.79
C VAL A 364 -7.47 4.50 -8.28
N LEU A 365 -7.70 5.27 -9.33
CA LEU A 365 -8.99 5.34 -10.00
C LEU A 365 -9.10 4.23 -11.05
N VAL A 366 -10.19 3.47 -10.98
CA VAL A 366 -10.53 2.34 -11.87
C VAL A 366 -11.88 2.58 -12.52
#